data_a8998a0175a2205530c2adce19f3971c
#
_entry.id   a8998a0175a2205530c2adce19f3971c
#
_cell.length_a   1.000
_cell.length_b   1.000
_cell.length_c   1.000
_cell.angle_alpha   90.00
_cell.angle_beta   90.00
_cell.angle_gamma   90.00
#
_symmetry.space_group_name_H-M   'P 1'
#
loop_
_entity.id
_entity.type
_entity.pdbx_description
1 polymer ?
#
loop_
_entity_poly.entity_id
_entity_poly.type
_entity_poly.pdbx_seq_one_letter_code
_entity_poly.pdbx_strand_id
1 'polypeptide(L)'
;MKFFADRAVRATVAMPSSVDALAQTIRACTLCRLHVGRIHAVPGEGPSDAQILFIGEAPGRQEDAQGRPFVGAAGAILEKALAKAGLSRSTVFITNAVKCRPPKNRPPRSDELATCRPYLVSQIEGLRPRVIVTLGGTALKDLLGVGPTIARARRRPLHYGGIPVIATYHPVASRYDRGLVETITRDLARAAKAAGASRPYIRSGRPQPGKPSRPAHSSGAVVFDRDGSILLLRRADEAIWCLPKGTLEPGETAETAAMREVREEAGLRVEILVSVGEVHYQFYWPPDDVNVDKTVSYFVARRTAGRILLESTFSRAKWCTRSEALRLLHYENDRSVVHAAVDAMARITRRTRGRGRGANS
;
A
#
# COMPACT_ATOMS: atom_id res chain seq x y z
N MET A 1 3.22 24.72 28.11
CA MET A 1 1.84 24.26 27.87
C MET A 1 1.79 22.76 28.12
N LYS A 2 1.00 22.36 29.11
CA LYS A 2 0.97 21.04 29.73
C LYS A 2 0.32 19.99 28.81
N PHE A 3 1.05 18.94 28.48
CA PHE A 3 0.50 17.72 27.88
C PHE A 3 -0.31 16.98 28.94
N PHE A 4 -1.61 16.85 28.73
CA PHE A 4 -2.47 15.97 29.50
C PHE A 4 -2.16 14.52 29.11
N ALA A 5 -1.47 13.84 30.02
CA ALA A 5 -1.36 12.39 30.00
C ALA A 5 -2.64 11.82 30.60
N ASP A 6 -3.59 11.42 29.75
CA ASP A 6 -4.78 10.72 30.21
C ASP A 6 -4.47 9.21 30.25
N ARG A 7 -4.37 8.71 31.48
CA ARG A 7 -4.20 7.30 31.84
C ARG A 7 -5.55 6.59 31.69
N ALA A 8 -5.96 6.24 30.46
CA ALA A 8 -7.06 5.32 30.22
C ALA A 8 -6.51 3.89 30.19
N VAL A 9 -7.00 3.07 31.11
CA VAL A 9 -6.74 1.64 31.31
C VAL A 9 -6.79 0.90 29.98
N ARG A 10 -5.62 0.53 29.44
CA ARG A 10 -5.47 -0.40 28.33
C ARG A 10 -5.64 -1.82 28.88
N ALA A 11 -6.85 -2.36 28.81
CA ALA A 11 -7.00 -3.79 28.72
C ALA A 11 -6.45 -4.20 27.35
N THR A 12 -5.20 -4.65 27.31
CA THR A 12 -4.58 -5.25 26.13
C THR A 12 -5.21 -6.60 25.88
N VAL A 13 -6.39 -6.61 25.22
CA VAL A 13 -6.90 -7.83 24.60
C VAL A 13 -5.95 -8.14 23.45
N ALA A 14 -5.22 -9.24 23.53
CA ALA A 14 -4.39 -9.73 22.42
C ALA A 14 -5.31 -9.92 21.21
N MET A 15 -5.12 -9.10 20.18
CA MET A 15 -5.95 -9.15 18.97
C MET A 15 -5.55 -10.36 18.13
N PRO A 16 -6.53 -11.19 17.70
CA PRO A 16 -6.26 -12.34 16.86
C PRO A 16 -5.65 -11.91 15.52
N SER A 17 -4.74 -12.74 15.00
CA SER A 17 -4.04 -12.48 13.73
C SER A 17 -4.88 -12.77 12.49
N SER A 18 -5.94 -13.58 12.60
CA SER A 18 -6.85 -13.88 11.48
C SER A 18 -8.11 -13.03 11.55
N VAL A 19 -8.62 -12.63 10.38
CA VAL A 19 -9.85 -11.83 10.25
C VAL A 19 -11.08 -12.57 10.80
N ASP A 20 -11.09 -13.89 10.67
CA ASP A 20 -12.20 -14.72 11.17
C ASP A 20 -12.22 -14.82 12.69
N ALA A 21 -11.07 -15.04 13.32
CA ALA A 21 -10.95 -15.03 14.77
C ALA A 21 -11.25 -13.64 15.35
N LEU A 22 -10.82 -12.58 14.65
CA LEU A 22 -11.16 -11.21 15.01
C LEU A 22 -12.66 -10.94 14.92
N ALA A 23 -13.35 -11.51 13.92
CA ALA A 23 -14.82 -11.41 13.79
C ALA A 23 -15.54 -12.04 15.00
N GLN A 24 -15.06 -13.15 15.53
CA GLN A 24 -15.61 -13.75 16.76
C GLN A 24 -15.42 -12.83 17.97
N THR A 25 -14.22 -12.26 18.14
CA THR A 25 -13.92 -11.29 19.20
C THR A 25 -14.85 -10.07 19.12
N ILE A 26 -15.09 -9.55 17.90
CA ILE A 26 -15.99 -8.41 17.67
C ILE A 26 -17.45 -8.77 18.05
N ARG A 27 -17.92 -9.97 17.71
CA ARG A 27 -19.30 -10.42 18.06
C ARG A 27 -19.51 -10.46 19.58
N ALA A 28 -18.49 -10.88 20.33
CA ALA A 28 -18.52 -10.95 21.79
C ALA A 28 -18.18 -9.63 22.50
N CYS A 29 -17.78 -8.57 21.80
CA CYS A 29 -17.29 -7.34 22.38
C CYS A 29 -18.31 -6.59 23.23
N THR A 30 -17.90 -6.14 24.43
CA THR A 30 -18.71 -5.32 25.35
C THR A 30 -18.01 -4.04 25.79
N LEU A 31 -16.97 -3.59 25.08
CA LEU A 31 -16.05 -2.53 25.51
C LEU A 31 -16.64 -1.10 25.53
N CYS A 32 -17.73 -0.84 24.81
CA CYS A 32 -18.37 0.48 24.80
C CYS A 32 -19.90 0.36 24.91
N ARG A 33 -20.56 1.48 25.25
CA ARG A 33 -22.01 1.55 25.48
C ARG A 33 -22.87 1.06 24.31
N LEU A 34 -22.35 0.98 23.10
CA LEU A 34 -23.12 0.52 21.93
C LEU A 34 -23.49 -0.96 22.00
N HIS A 35 -22.82 -1.76 22.83
CA HIS A 35 -23.13 -3.18 22.98
C HIS A 35 -24.50 -3.41 23.65
N VAL A 36 -24.96 -2.49 24.50
CA VAL A 36 -26.22 -2.68 25.30
C VAL A 36 -27.45 -2.67 24.40
N GLY A 37 -27.47 -1.87 23.35
CA GLY A 37 -28.66 -1.70 22.50
C GLY A 37 -28.59 -2.37 21.14
N ARG A 38 -27.54 -3.13 20.84
CA ARG A 38 -27.41 -3.85 19.56
C ARG A 38 -28.12 -5.21 19.62
N ILE A 39 -28.59 -5.66 18.45
CA ILE A 39 -29.01 -7.07 18.27
C ILE A 39 -27.75 -7.89 17.94
N HIS A 40 -26.98 -7.47 16.93
CA HIS A 40 -25.73 -8.11 16.55
C HIS A 40 -24.60 -7.08 16.39
N ALA A 41 -23.37 -7.45 16.76
CA ALA A 41 -22.21 -6.76 16.28
C ALA A 41 -21.98 -7.14 14.81
N VAL A 42 -21.50 -6.17 14.01
CA VAL A 42 -21.25 -6.32 12.57
C VAL A 42 -19.75 -6.23 12.31
N PRO A 43 -19.02 -7.35 12.33
CA PRO A 43 -17.56 -7.32 12.19
C PRO A 43 -17.10 -6.88 10.80
N GLY A 44 -17.85 -7.21 9.79
CA GLY A 44 -17.54 -7.02 8.37
C GLY A 44 -17.77 -8.31 7.60
N GLU A 45 -17.61 -8.24 6.28
CA GLU A 45 -17.87 -9.34 5.35
C GLU A 45 -17.00 -9.22 4.11
N GLY A 46 -16.49 -10.34 3.62
CA GLY A 46 -15.69 -10.45 2.40
C GLY A 46 -14.56 -11.46 2.56
N PRO A 47 -13.81 -11.74 1.47
CA PRO A 47 -12.66 -12.63 1.50
C PRO A 47 -11.58 -12.10 2.45
N SER A 48 -10.87 -13.00 3.13
CA SER A 48 -9.75 -12.64 4.02
C SER A 48 -8.51 -12.12 3.27
N ASP A 49 -8.45 -12.32 1.96
CA ASP A 49 -7.42 -11.85 1.03
C ASP A 49 -7.89 -10.69 0.13
N ALA A 50 -9.03 -10.06 0.48
CA ALA A 50 -9.60 -8.97 -0.30
C ALA A 50 -8.60 -7.82 -0.53
N GLN A 51 -8.41 -7.46 -1.78
CA GLN A 51 -7.47 -6.40 -2.17
C GLN A 51 -8.03 -4.98 -1.95
N ILE A 52 -9.35 -4.86 -1.76
CA ILE A 52 -10.02 -3.58 -1.53
C ILE A 52 -10.83 -3.70 -0.24
N LEU A 53 -10.57 -2.79 0.71
CA LEU A 53 -11.30 -2.66 1.96
C LEU A 53 -12.21 -1.45 1.91
N PHE A 54 -13.51 -1.66 2.08
CA PHE A 54 -14.50 -0.60 2.24
C PHE A 54 -14.78 -0.34 3.72
N ILE A 55 -14.74 0.93 4.12
CA ILE A 55 -15.00 1.36 5.50
C ILE A 55 -16.14 2.36 5.49
N GLY A 56 -17.28 1.96 6.06
CA GLY A 56 -18.40 2.84 6.35
C GLY A 56 -18.34 3.45 7.75
N GLU A 57 -19.41 4.14 8.16
CA GLU A 57 -19.49 4.81 9.45
C GLU A 57 -19.88 3.82 10.56
N ALA A 58 -21.08 3.25 10.48
CA ALA A 58 -21.68 2.39 11.51
C ALA A 58 -22.77 1.51 10.90
N PRO A 59 -23.11 0.38 11.54
CA PRO A 59 -24.29 -0.41 11.19
C PRO A 59 -25.58 0.37 11.36
N GLY A 60 -26.52 0.23 10.41
CA GLY A 60 -27.90 0.67 10.50
C GLY A 60 -28.81 -0.42 11.10
N ARG A 61 -30.13 -0.18 11.07
CA ARG A 61 -31.11 -1.10 11.64
C ARG A 61 -31.12 -2.49 10.99
N GLN A 62 -30.98 -2.55 9.67
CA GLN A 62 -30.99 -3.83 8.95
C GLN A 62 -29.67 -4.58 9.14
N GLU A 63 -28.57 -3.88 9.19
CA GLU A 63 -27.25 -4.43 9.48
C GLU A 63 -27.16 -5.01 10.89
N ASP A 64 -27.73 -4.29 11.87
CA ASP A 64 -27.83 -4.73 13.26
C ASP A 64 -28.71 -5.99 13.41
N ALA A 65 -29.82 -6.05 12.67
CA ALA A 65 -30.72 -7.21 12.69
C ALA A 65 -30.09 -8.45 12.04
N GLN A 66 -29.25 -8.31 11.01
CA GLN A 66 -28.69 -9.41 10.24
C GLN A 66 -27.24 -9.75 10.60
N GLY A 67 -26.54 -8.89 11.34
CA GLY A 67 -25.11 -9.05 11.65
C GLY A 67 -24.18 -8.87 10.44
N ARG A 68 -24.67 -8.27 9.34
CA ARG A 68 -23.96 -8.11 8.06
C ARG A 68 -23.88 -6.63 7.65
N PRO A 69 -22.74 -6.17 7.08
CA PRO A 69 -22.57 -4.76 6.70
C PRO A 69 -23.31 -4.45 5.39
N PHE A 70 -23.83 -3.24 5.27
CA PHE A 70 -24.45 -2.72 4.06
C PHE A 70 -25.49 -3.64 3.41
N VAL A 71 -26.47 -4.10 4.19
CA VAL A 71 -27.62 -4.91 3.72
C VAL A 71 -28.91 -4.10 3.61
N GLY A 72 -28.90 -2.85 4.08
CA GLY A 72 -30.04 -1.92 3.96
C GLY A 72 -30.02 -1.09 2.69
N ALA A 73 -30.80 -0.01 2.67
CA ALA A 73 -30.96 0.88 1.50
C ALA A 73 -29.62 1.47 0.99
N ALA A 74 -28.70 1.83 1.90
CA ALA A 74 -27.36 2.26 1.53
C ALA A 74 -26.54 1.13 0.88
N GLY A 75 -26.72 -0.10 1.34
CA GLY A 75 -26.11 -1.30 0.79
C GLY A 75 -26.56 -1.58 -0.63
N ALA A 76 -27.85 -1.47 -0.93
CA ALA A 76 -28.39 -1.64 -2.28
C ALA A 76 -27.78 -0.63 -3.29
N ILE A 77 -27.52 0.59 -2.85
CA ILE A 77 -26.85 1.61 -3.67
C ILE A 77 -25.37 1.23 -3.86
N LEU A 78 -24.68 0.81 -2.79
CA LEU A 78 -23.29 0.38 -2.85
C LEU A 78 -23.15 -0.81 -3.81
N GLU A 79 -24.04 -1.78 -3.76
CA GLU A 79 -24.02 -2.97 -4.61
C GLU A 79 -24.13 -2.63 -6.11
N LYS A 80 -25.05 -1.72 -6.45
CA LYS A 80 -25.16 -1.20 -7.82
C LYS A 80 -23.89 -0.47 -8.27
N ALA A 81 -23.27 0.31 -7.39
CA ALA A 81 -22.04 1.02 -7.70
C ALA A 81 -20.84 0.06 -7.85
N LEU A 82 -20.75 -0.97 -7.00
CA LEU A 82 -19.74 -2.04 -7.11
C LEU A 82 -19.86 -2.74 -8.47
N ALA A 83 -21.05 -3.22 -8.83
CA ALA A 83 -21.29 -3.91 -10.10
C ALA A 83 -20.90 -3.05 -11.32
N LYS A 84 -21.26 -1.77 -11.31
CA LYS A 84 -20.86 -0.82 -12.38
C LYS A 84 -19.35 -0.55 -12.42
N ALA A 85 -18.65 -0.70 -11.30
CA ALA A 85 -17.19 -0.57 -11.21
C ALA A 85 -16.45 -1.89 -11.49
N GLY A 86 -17.16 -2.96 -11.88
CA GLY A 86 -16.57 -4.30 -12.12
C GLY A 86 -16.18 -5.04 -10.83
N LEU A 87 -16.76 -4.65 -9.69
CA LEU A 87 -16.53 -5.25 -8.37
C LEU A 87 -17.77 -5.98 -7.87
N SER A 88 -17.58 -6.88 -6.92
CA SER A 88 -18.68 -7.57 -6.21
C SER A 88 -18.37 -7.71 -4.72
N ARG A 89 -19.39 -7.98 -3.90
CA ARG A 89 -19.19 -8.26 -2.46
C ARG A 89 -18.25 -9.45 -2.22
N SER A 90 -18.22 -10.40 -3.14
CA SER A 90 -17.34 -11.57 -3.04
C SER A 90 -15.87 -11.27 -3.35
N THR A 91 -15.55 -10.09 -3.89
CA THR A 91 -14.17 -9.71 -4.25
C THR A 91 -13.60 -8.59 -3.37
N VAL A 92 -14.40 -8.02 -2.48
CA VAL A 92 -14.02 -6.91 -1.61
C VAL A 92 -14.35 -7.21 -0.15
N PHE A 93 -13.67 -6.60 0.81
CA PHE A 93 -14.06 -6.65 2.20
C PHE A 93 -14.78 -5.37 2.61
N ILE A 94 -15.92 -5.49 3.27
CA ILE A 94 -16.76 -4.36 3.68
C ILE A 94 -16.90 -4.36 5.19
N THR A 95 -16.60 -3.23 5.84
CA THR A 95 -16.76 -3.03 7.29
C THR A 95 -17.18 -1.60 7.62
N ASN A 96 -17.22 -1.27 8.91
CA ASN A 96 -17.50 0.08 9.40
C ASN A 96 -16.47 0.50 10.44
N ALA A 97 -16.35 1.81 10.71
CA ALA A 97 -15.52 2.38 11.77
C ALA A 97 -15.94 1.83 13.14
N VAL A 98 -17.25 1.82 13.45
CA VAL A 98 -17.77 1.11 14.62
C VAL A 98 -18.53 -0.15 14.22
N LYS A 99 -18.48 -1.18 15.09
CA LYS A 99 -19.05 -2.51 14.79
C LYS A 99 -20.47 -2.71 15.37
N CYS A 100 -20.99 -1.73 16.08
CA CYS A 100 -22.30 -1.76 16.71
C CYS A 100 -23.13 -0.58 16.27
N ARG A 101 -24.45 -0.77 16.16
CA ARG A 101 -25.39 0.27 15.75
C ARG A 101 -25.54 1.34 16.84
N PRO A 102 -25.33 2.63 16.55
CA PRO A 102 -25.67 3.70 17.48
C PRO A 102 -27.20 3.88 17.60
N PRO A 103 -27.71 4.26 18.78
CA PRO A 103 -29.14 4.51 18.99
C PRO A 103 -29.70 5.48 17.94
N LYS A 104 -30.87 5.11 17.37
CA LYS A 104 -31.57 5.92 16.33
C LYS A 104 -30.70 6.24 15.09
N ASN A 105 -29.65 5.43 14.82
CA ASN A 105 -28.67 5.63 13.73
C ASN A 105 -27.99 7.02 13.78
N ARG A 106 -27.76 7.57 14.96
CA ARG A 106 -26.95 8.79 15.09
C ARG A 106 -25.50 8.52 14.70
N PRO A 107 -24.71 9.55 14.35
CA PRO A 107 -23.27 9.38 14.19
C PRO A 107 -22.63 8.82 15.46
N PRO A 108 -21.59 7.96 15.33
CA PRO A 108 -20.81 7.51 16.46
C PRO A 108 -20.13 8.67 17.20
N ARG A 109 -20.05 8.57 18.53
CA ARG A 109 -19.30 9.53 19.34
C ARG A 109 -17.80 9.25 19.28
N SER A 110 -16.98 10.23 19.65
CA SER A 110 -15.53 10.10 19.62
C SER A 110 -15.00 8.97 20.52
N ASP A 111 -15.61 8.77 21.69
CA ASP A 111 -15.28 7.68 22.61
C ASP A 111 -15.66 6.29 22.04
N GLU A 112 -16.77 6.20 21.32
CA GLU A 112 -17.22 4.97 20.64
C GLU A 112 -16.29 4.59 19.48
N LEU A 113 -15.86 5.59 18.68
CA LEU A 113 -14.87 5.42 17.61
C LEU A 113 -13.52 4.99 18.20
N ALA A 114 -13.02 5.70 19.21
CA ALA A 114 -11.74 5.40 19.83
C ALA A 114 -11.69 3.98 20.43
N THR A 115 -12.78 3.55 21.10
CA THR A 115 -12.89 2.19 21.66
C THR A 115 -12.96 1.11 20.58
N CYS A 116 -13.60 1.39 19.42
CA CYS A 116 -13.77 0.43 18.35
C CYS A 116 -12.60 0.40 17.35
N ARG A 117 -11.79 1.47 17.31
CA ARG A 117 -10.66 1.64 16.38
C ARG A 117 -9.65 0.49 16.40
N PRO A 118 -9.25 -0.14 17.52
CA PRO A 118 -8.34 -1.28 17.52
C PRO A 118 -8.82 -2.42 16.62
N TYR A 119 -10.10 -2.69 16.56
CA TYR A 119 -10.67 -3.71 15.66
C TYR A 119 -10.48 -3.35 14.17
N LEU A 120 -10.71 -2.07 13.81
CA LEU A 120 -10.50 -1.62 12.44
C LEU A 120 -9.03 -1.71 12.04
N VAL A 121 -8.11 -1.30 12.93
CA VAL A 121 -6.66 -1.41 12.70
C VAL A 121 -6.27 -2.87 12.49
N SER A 122 -6.71 -3.78 13.36
CA SER A 122 -6.43 -5.22 13.23
C SER A 122 -7.02 -5.82 11.95
N GLN A 123 -8.19 -5.33 11.49
CA GLN A 123 -8.74 -5.73 10.20
C GLN A 123 -7.85 -5.28 9.03
N ILE A 124 -7.38 -4.04 9.05
CA ILE A 124 -6.46 -3.53 8.01
C ILE A 124 -5.15 -4.33 8.01
N GLU A 125 -4.59 -4.62 9.19
CA GLU A 125 -3.36 -5.40 9.34
C GLU A 125 -3.53 -6.86 8.90
N GLY A 126 -4.68 -7.48 9.19
CA GLY A 126 -4.98 -8.86 8.80
C GLY A 126 -5.28 -9.00 7.31
N LEU A 127 -6.09 -8.10 6.75
CA LEU A 127 -6.47 -8.10 5.32
C LEU A 127 -5.33 -7.63 4.41
N ARG A 128 -4.53 -6.65 4.87
CA ARG A 128 -3.48 -6.00 4.06
C ARG A 128 -3.97 -5.57 2.69
N PRO A 129 -5.02 -4.76 2.61
CA PRO A 129 -5.62 -4.38 1.34
C PRO A 129 -4.67 -3.50 0.54
N ARG A 130 -4.76 -3.58 -0.79
CA ARG A 130 -4.04 -2.66 -1.69
C ARG A 130 -4.62 -1.26 -1.70
N VAL A 131 -5.92 -1.17 -1.45
CA VAL A 131 -6.66 0.10 -1.46
C VAL A 131 -7.69 0.07 -0.35
N ILE A 132 -7.82 1.19 0.36
CA ILE A 132 -8.91 1.44 1.30
C ILE A 132 -9.87 2.44 0.67
N VAL A 133 -11.16 2.15 0.71
CA VAL A 133 -12.22 3.07 0.28
C VAL A 133 -13.00 3.50 1.51
N THR A 134 -13.00 4.80 1.82
CA THR A 134 -13.84 5.35 2.91
C THR A 134 -15.16 5.87 2.37
N LEU A 135 -16.26 5.36 2.91
CA LEU A 135 -17.62 5.72 2.55
C LEU A 135 -18.15 6.80 3.52
N GLY A 136 -17.95 8.07 3.15
CA GLY A 136 -18.39 9.21 3.95
C GLY A 136 -17.33 9.81 4.87
N GLY A 137 -17.68 10.99 5.43
CA GLY A 137 -16.76 11.81 6.22
C GLY A 137 -16.33 11.20 7.54
N THR A 138 -17.21 10.49 8.24
CA THR A 138 -16.91 9.86 9.53
C THR A 138 -15.84 8.77 9.38
N ALA A 139 -15.99 7.88 8.38
CA ALA A 139 -15.01 6.83 8.11
C ALA A 139 -13.64 7.42 7.71
N LEU A 140 -13.65 8.46 6.87
CA LEU A 140 -12.43 9.18 6.47
C LEU A 140 -11.73 9.82 7.67
N LYS A 141 -12.49 10.53 8.51
CA LYS A 141 -11.97 11.21 9.71
C LYS A 141 -11.45 10.22 10.74
N ASP A 142 -12.17 9.13 10.95
CA ASP A 142 -11.71 8.08 11.89
C ASP A 142 -10.41 7.45 11.40
N LEU A 143 -10.29 7.13 10.12
CA LEU A 143 -9.10 6.49 9.56
C LEU A 143 -7.87 7.41 9.58
N LEU A 144 -8.01 8.67 9.13
CA LEU A 144 -6.90 9.60 8.90
C LEU A 144 -6.72 10.66 10.00
N GLY A 145 -7.58 10.68 11.02
CA GLY A 145 -7.59 11.69 12.08
C GLY A 145 -8.37 12.93 11.67
N VAL A 146 -7.69 14.05 11.42
CA VAL A 146 -8.31 15.29 10.92
C VAL A 146 -8.24 15.27 9.40
N GLY A 147 -9.36 15.38 8.74
CA GLY A 147 -9.44 15.28 7.28
C GLY A 147 -10.18 16.44 6.62
N PRO A 148 -9.90 16.68 5.32
CA PRO A 148 -10.67 17.61 4.51
C PRO A 148 -12.11 17.09 4.33
N THR A 149 -13.01 17.96 3.87
CA THR A 149 -14.34 17.51 3.40
C THR A 149 -14.20 16.47 2.30
N ILE A 150 -15.20 15.59 2.13
CA ILE A 150 -15.17 14.56 1.07
C ILE A 150 -14.87 15.16 -0.30
N ALA A 151 -15.47 16.30 -0.63
CA ALA A 151 -15.23 16.97 -1.90
C ALA A 151 -13.75 17.35 -2.13
N ARG A 152 -13.04 17.78 -1.08
CA ARG A 152 -11.60 18.07 -1.13
C ARG A 152 -10.76 16.80 -1.10
N ALA A 153 -11.14 15.82 -0.27
CA ALA A 153 -10.44 14.55 -0.10
C ALA A 153 -10.35 13.77 -1.41
N ARG A 154 -11.45 13.72 -2.18
CA ARG A 154 -11.52 13.02 -3.48
C ARG A 154 -10.52 13.56 -4.53
N ARG A 155 -10.03 14.78 -4.38
CA ARG A 155 -9.10 15.45 -5.32
C ARG A 155 -7.63 15.37 -4.90
N ARG A 156 -7.32 14.68 -3.79
CA ARG A 156 -5.97 14.59 -3.24
C ARG A 156 -5.54 13.14 -3.08
N PRO A 157 -4.26 12.82 -3.26
CA PRO A 157 -3.73 11.53 -2.84
C PRO A 157 -3.79 11.44 -1.32
N LEU A 158 -4.41 10.38 -0.81
CA LEU A 158 -4.52 10.08 0.61
C LEU A 158 -3.94 8.69 0.85
N HIS A 159 -3.29 8.51 1.99
CA HIS A 159 -2.70 7.23 2.37
C HIS A 159 -2.91 6.95 3.87
N TYR A 160 -3.02 5.68 4.21
CA TYR A 160 -3.02 5.17 5.58
C TYR A 160 -1.95 4.08 5.69
N GLY A 161 -0.87 4.33 6.44
CA GLY A 161 0.24 3.37 6.56
C GLY A 161 0.88 2.97 5.23
N GLY A 162 0.86 3.86 4.21
CA GLY A 162 1.34 3.56 2.85
C GLY A 162 0.25 3.05 1.90
N ILE A 163 -0.89 2.58 2.41
CA ILE A 163 -2.01 2.08 1.60
C ILE A 163 -2.76 3.28 1.01
N PRO A 164 -2.98 3.34 -0.32
CA PRO A 164 -3.80 4.37 -0.95
C PRO A 164 -5.24 4.39 -0.38
N VAL A 165 -5.72 5.59 -0.05
CA VAL A 165 -7.09 5.79 0.45
C VAL A 165 -7.90 6.58 -0.58
N ILE A 166 -9.00 6.00 -1.04
CA ILE A 166 -9.96 6.67 -1.91
C ILE A 166 -11.17 7.07 -1.07
N ALA A 167 -11.30 8.38 -0.85
CA ALA A 167 -12.48 8.92 -0.19
C ALA A 167 -13.62 9.04 -1.19
N THR A 168 -14.83 8.61 -0.79
CA THR A 168 -16.05 8.84 -1.57
C THR A 168 -17.22 9.19 -0.65
N TYR A 169 -18.34 9.61 -1.24
CA TYR A 169 -19.54 9.92 -0.49
C TYR A 169 -20.17 8.64 0.09
N HIS A 170 -20.84 8.79 1.24
CA HIS A 170 -21.63 7.69 1.77
C HIS A 170 -22.80 7.38 0.82
N PRO A 171 -23.07 6.12 0.50
CA PRO A 171 -24.14 5.77 -0.46
C PRO A 171 -25.50 6.39 -0.13
N VAL A 172 -25.83 6.55 1.15
CA VAL A 172 -27.09 7.19 1.56
C VAL A 172 -27.24 8.64 1.09
N ALA A 173 -26.14 9.35 0.86
CA ALA A 173 -26.17 10.74 0.38
C ALA A 173 -26.79 10.86 -1.02
N SER A 174 -26.70 9.80 -1.82
CA SER A 174 -27.31 9.77 -3.17
C SER A 174 -28.84 9.76 -3.17
N ARG A 175 -29.47 9.54 -2.00
CA ARG A 175 -30.94 9.70 -1.85
C ARG A 175 -31.36 11.17 -1.95
N TYR A 176 -30.46 12.10 -1.63
CA TYR A 176 -30.67 13.55 -1.68
C TYR A 176 -30.12 14.17 -2.97
N ASP A 177 -29.10 13.55 -3.55
CA ASP A 177 -28.48 13.98 -4.81
C ASP A 177 -28.16 12.75 -5.67
N ARG A 178 -28.98 12.53 -6.71
CA ARG A 178 -28.85 11.37 -7.63
C ARG A 178 -27.52 11.37 -8.40
N GLY A 179 -26.89 12.53 -8.64
CA GLY A 179 -25.60 12.64 -9.30
C GLY A 179 -24.45 12.03 -8.51
N LEU A 180 -24.64 11.84 -7.19
CA LEU A 180 -23.63 11.19 -6.34
C LEU A 180 -23.47 9.69 -6.62
N VAL A 181 -24.48 8.99 -7.16
CA VAL A 181 -24.35 7.58 -7.55
C VAL A 181 -23.23 7.42 -8.58
N GLU A 182 -23.22 8.28 -9.58
CA GLU A 182 -22.21 8.21 -10.64
C GLU A 182 -20.83 8.62 -10.14
N THR A 183 -20.79 9.58 -9.22
CA THR A 183 -19.58 10.01 -8.54
C THR A 183 -18.99 8.86 -7.70
N ILE A 184 -19.81 8.16 -6.90
CA ILE A 184 -19.40 7.00 -6.12
C ILE A 184 -18.90 5.92 -7.08
N THR A 185 -19.66 5.57 -8.13
CA THR A 185 -19.24 4.56 -9.12
C THR A 185 -17.87 4.85 -9.73
N ARG A 186 -17.60 6.11 -10.09
CA ARG A 186 -16.31 6.55 -10.63
C ARG A 186 -15.17 6.40 -9.62
N ASP A 187 -15.43 6.72 -8.35
CA ASP A 187 -14.44 6.55 -7.29
C ASP A 187 -14.15 5.05 -7.03
N LEU A 188 -15.17 4.20 -7.09
CA LEU A 188 -15.01 2.75 -6.97
C LEU A 188 -14.22 2.16 -8.15
N ALA A 189 -14.47 2.65 -9.36
CA ALA A 189 -13.68 2.26 -10.53
C ALA A 189 -12.19 2.68 -10.40
N ARG A 190 -11.92 3.85 -9.79
CA ARG A 190 -10.56 4.25 -9.44
C ARG A 190 -9.94 3.30 -8.42
N ALA A 191 -10.71 2.83 -7.43
CA ALA A 191 -10.24 1.85 -6.45
C ALA A 191 -9.94 0.50 -7.11
N ALA A 192 -10.80 0.02 -8.02
CA ALA A 192 -10.57 -1.20 -8.78
C ALA A 192 -9.29 -1.11 -9.62
N LYS A 193 -9.09 0.03 -10.31
CA LYS A 193 -7.86 0.28 -11.08
C LYS A 193 -6.62 0.32 -10.18
N ALA A 194 -6.69 1.03 -9.06
CA ALA A 194 -5.57 1.12 -8.12
C ALA A 194 -5.22 -0.23 -7.49
N ALA A 195 -6.22 -1.06 -7.18
CA ALA A 195 -6.00 -2.41 -6.68
C ALA A 195 -5.41 -3.35 -7.75
N GLY A 196 -5.71 -3.15 -9.02
CA GLY A 196 -5.14 -3.91 -10.14
C GLY A 196 -3.75 -3.43 -10.57
N ALA A 197 -3.45 -2.14 -10.41
CA ALA A 197 -2.21 -1.51 -10.86
C ALA A 197 -1.04 -1.67 -9.86
N SER A 198 -1.33 -1.86 -8.56
CA SER A 198 -0.29 -2.02 -7.55
C SER A 198 -0.14 -3.49 -7.15
N ARG A 199 1.05 -4.07 -7.34
CA ARG A 199 1.43 -5.28 -6.60
C ARG A 199 1.35 -4.96 -5.11
N PRO A 200 0.73 -5.80 -4.25
CA PRO A 200 0.66 -5.53 -2.83
C PRO A 200 2.07 -5.54 -2.25
N TYR A 201 2.34 -4.58 -1.39
CA TYR A 201 3.37 -4.79 -0.40
C TYR A 201 2.90 -5.89 0.54
N ILE A 202 3.41 -7.08 0.32
CA ILE A 202 3.31 -8.20 1.24
C ILE A 202 4.66 -8.28 1.91
N ARG A 203 4.67 -8.07 3.23
CA ARG A 203 5.90 -8.22 4.00
C ARG A 203 6.39 -9.66 3.83
N SER A 204 7.43 -9.82 3.03
CA SER A 204 8.10 -11.10 2.85
C SER A 204 8.64 -11.57 4.20
N GLY A 205 8.28 -12.78 4.61
CA GLY A 205 8.80 -13.42 5.82
C GLY A 205 10.15 -14.07 5.57
N ARG A 206 10.77 -14.56 6.65
CA ARG A 206 11.90 -15.50 6.50
C ARG A 206 11.42 -16.76 5.76
N PRO A 207 12.27 -17.38 4.92
CA PRO A 207 11.92 -18.65 4.27
C PRO A 207 11.40 -19.66 5.30
N GLN A 208 10.32 -20.36 4.96
CA GLN A 208 9.67 -21.32 5.85
C GLN A 208 10.09 -22.74 5.46
N PRO A 209 10.61 -23.55 6.41
CA PRO A 209 10.93 -24.94 6.14
C PRO A 209 9.69 -25.71 5.64
N GLY A 210 9.91 -26.60 4.65
CA GLY A 210 8.84 -27.46 4.11
C GLY A 210 7.88 -26.80 3.12
N LYS A 211 7.99 -25.49 2.88
CA LYS A 211 7.20 -24.82 1.84
C LYS A 211 7.85 -24.97 0.47
N PRO A 212 7.06 -25.16 -0.62
CA PRO A 212 7.60 -25.22 -1.97
C PRO A 212 8.32 -23.91 -2.31
N SER A 213 9.36 -23.99 -3.15
CA SER A 213 10.11 -22.82 -3.61
C SER A 213 9.81 -22.52 -5.07
N ARG A 214 9.68 -21.23 -5.39
CA ARG A 214 9.45 -20.72 -6.74
C ARG A 214 10.55 -19.74 -7.13
N PRO A 215 11.21 -19.90 -8.29
CA PRO A 215 12.16 -18.91 -8.78
C PRO A 215 11.46 -17.61 -9.18
N ALA A 216 12.15 -16.49 -8.98
CA ALA A 216 11.70 -15.18 -9.45
C ALA A 216 12.92 -14.37 -9.90
N HIS A 217 12.81 -13.78 -11.10
CA HIS A 217 13.88 -12.97 -11.68
C HIS A 217 13.46 -11.52 -11.72
N SER A 218 14.38 -10.65 -11.36
CA SER A 218 14.23 -9.20 -11.39
C SER A 218 15.48 -8.55 -11.96
N SER A 219 15.34 -7.32 -12.38
CA SER A 219 16.46 -6.51 -12.83
C SER A 219 16.38 -5.10 -12.25
N GLY A 220 17.53 -4.49 -12.02
CA GLY A 220 17.60 -3.14 -11.48
C GLY A 220 18.89 -2.40 -11.88
N ALA A 221 18.97 -1.14 -11.54
CA ALA A 221 20.12 -0.31 -11.89
C ALA A 221 20.59 0.58 -10.73
N VAL A 222 21.92 0.74 -10.64
CA VAL A 222 22.53 1.85 -9.93
C VAL A 222 22.67 2.98 -10.95
N VAL A 223 21.79 3.96 -10.85
CA VAL A 223 21.70 5.07 -11.79
C VAL A 223 22.58 6.22 -11.33
N PHE A 224 23.54 6.60 -12.18
CA PHE A 224 24.40 7.75 -11.95
C PHE A 224 23.91 8.96 -12.76
N ASP A 225 23.90 10.14 -12.12
CA ASP A 225 23.77 11.42 -12.82
C ASP A 225 25.16 11.89 -13.35
N ARG A 226 25.17 13.01 -14.05
CA ARG A 226 26.39 13.59 -14.69
C ARG A 226 27.47 13.95 -13.68
N ASP A 227 27.12 14.34 -12.47
CA ASP A 227 28.02 14.69 -11.37
C ASP A 227 28.49 13.46 -10.55
N GLY A 228 28.07 12.25 -10.93
CA GLY A 228 28.40 11.00 -10.21
C GLY A 228 27.51 10.70 -9.02
N SER A 229 26.45 11.47 -8.79
CA SER A 229 25.44 11.18 -7.78
C SER A 229 24.63 9.94 -8.14
N ILE A 230 24.21 9.17 -7.13
CA ILE A 230 23.47 7.91 -7.23
C ILE A 230 22.01 8.16 -6.90
N LEU A 231 21.11 7.68 -7.74
CA LEU A 231 19.67 7.74 -7.50
C LEU A 231 19.26 6.69 -6.46
N LEU A 232 18.58 7.13 -5.42
CA LEU A 232 17.81 6.28 -4.52
C LEU A 232 16.34 6.67 -4.55
N LEU A 233 15.47 5.66 -4.43
CA LEU A 233 14.03 5.80 -4.30
C LEU A 233 13.59 5.41 -2.89
N ARG A 234 12.69 6.18 -2.29
CA ARG A 234 12.15 5.87 -0.98
C ARG A 234 10.76 5.26 -1.12
N ARG A 235 10.62 4.03 -0.75
CA ARG A 235 9.32 3.34 -0.74
C ARG A 235 8.31 4.08 0.15
N ALA A 236 7.07 4.15 -0.33
CA ALA A 236 6.01 4.86 0.40
C ALA A 236 5.50 4.05 1.60
N ASP A 237 5.48 2.73 1.46
CA ASP A 237 4.94 1.77 2.42
C ASP A 237 5.89 1.48 3.60
N GLU A 238 7.17 1.25 3.33
CA GLU A 238 8.17 0.89 4.36
C GLU A 238 9.02 2.08 4.82
N ALA A 239 8.94 3.19 4.12
CA ALA A 239 9.79 4.36 4.35
C ALA A 239 11.31 4.08 4.21
N ILE A 240 11.70 2.97 3.54
CA ILE A 240 13.09 2.58 3.29
C ILE A 240 13.57 3.09 1.93
N TRP A 241 14.88 3.30 1.84
CA TRP A 241 15.55 3.66 0.59
C TRP A 241 16.06 2.42 -0.12
N CYS A 242 15.87 2.36 -1.43
CA CYS A 242 16.28 1.25 -2.29
C CYS A 242 16.75 1.74 -3.67
N LEU A 243 17.33 0.82 -4.42
CA LEU A 243 17.66 1.00 -5.83
C LEU A 243 16.42 0.69 -6.69
N PRO A 244 16.23 1.37 -7.84
CA PRO A 244 15.17 1.04 -8.79
C PRO A 244 15.35 -0.38 -9.33
N LYS A 245 14.29 -1.19 -9.27
CA LYS A 245 14.28 -2.60 -9.74
C LYS A 245 12.87 -3.18 -9.80
N GLY A 246 12.64 -4.08 -10.73
CA GLY A 246 11.40 -4.83 -10.80
C GLY A 246 11.51 -6.18 -11.50
N THR A 247 10.40 -6.83 -11.72
CA THR A 247 10.35 -8.21 -12.26
C THR A 247 10.52 -8.19 -13.77
N LEU A 248 11.27 -9.17 -14.31
CA LEU A 248 11.37 -9.37 -15.75
C LEU A 248 10.00 -9.76 -16.33
N GLU A 249 9.66 -9.17 -17.47
CA GLU A 249 8.50 -9.57 -18.26
C GLU A 249 8.88 -10.72 -19.24
N PRO A 250 7.90 -11.52 -19.68
CA PRO A 250 8.17 -12.60 -20.63
C PRO A 250 8.83 -12.08 -21.91
N GLY A 251 9.98 -12.67 -22.27
CA GLY A 251 10.76 -12.28 -23.45
C GLY A 251 11.66 -11.06 -23.28
N GLU A 252 11.70 -10.46 -22.10
CA GLU A 252 12.53 -9.29 -21.81
C GLU A 252 13.93 -9.71 -21.37
N THR A 253 14.97 -8.98 -21.81
CA THR A 253 16.32 -9.15 -21.28
C THR A 253 16.47 -8.43 -19.93
N ALA A 254 17.44 -8.83 -19.12
CA ALA A 254 17.68 -8.16 -17.84
C ALA A 254 18.05 -6.66 -18.02
N GLU A 255 18.75 -6.31 -19.09
CA GLU A 255 19.11 -4.92 -19.40
C GLU A 255 17.88 -4.07 -19.76
N THR A 256 17.01 -4.61 -20.63
CA THR A 256 15.77 -3.90 -21.02
C THR A 256 14.84 -3.73 -19.85
N ALA A 257 14.72 -4.76 -18.97
CA ALA A 257 13.96 -4.68 -17.74
C ALA A 257 14.49 -3.60 -16.80
N ALA A 258 15.83 -3.52 -16.60
CA ALA A 258 16.41 -2.48 -15.76
C ALA A 258 16.10 -1.07 -16.29
N MET A 259 16.18 -0.85 -17.60
CA MET A 259 15.86 0.46 -18.21
C MET A 259 14.37 0.80 -18.10
N ARG A 260 13.47 -0.19 -18.30
CA ARG A 260 12.01 -0.03 -18.16
C ARG A 260 11.66 0.35 -16.72
N GLU A 261 12.18 -0.40 -15.73
CA GLU A 261 11.90 -0.16 -14.32
C GLU A 261 12.37 1.22 -13.85
N VAL A 262 13.55 1.68 -14.26
CA VAL A 262 14.01 3.04 -13.96
C VAL A 262 13.08 4.10 -14.55
N ARG A 263 12.56 3.84 -15.76
CA ARG A 263 11.63 4.75 -16.41
C ARG A 263 10.26 4.76 -15.73
N GLU A 264 9.76 3.63 -15.32
CA GLU A 264 8.45 3.49 -14.64
C GLU A 264 8.50 4.03 -13.23
N GLU A 265 9.49 3.64 -12.42
CA GLU A 265 9.60 4.00 -11.01
C GLU A 265 10.06 5.45 -10.79
N ALA A 266 10.93 5.98 -11.67
CA ALA A 266 11.55 7.29 -11.48
C ALA A 266 11.34 8.30 -12.62
N GLY A 267 10.72 7.92 -13.76
CA GLY A 267 10.52 8.79 -14.92
C GLY A 267 11.80 9.12 -15.71
N LEU A 268 12.89 8.42 -15.46
CA LEU A 268 14.18 8.70 -16.06
C LEU A 268 14.48 7.78 -17.25
N ARG A 269 15.17 8.30 -18.25
CA ARG A 269 15.82 7.50 -19.32
C ARG A 269 17.28 7.31 -18.96
N VAL A 270 17.73 6.07 -19.14
CA VAL A 270 19.11 5.68 -18.80
C VAL A 270 19.73 4.87 -19.93
N GLU A 271 21.05 4.87 -19.97
CA GLU A 271 21.88 4.00 -20.78
C GLU A 271 22.58 3.01 -19.84
N ILE A 272 22.50 1.72 -20.15
CA ILE A 272 23.26 0.69 -19.44
C ILE A 272 24.72 0.76 -19.88
N LEU A 273 25.62 0.77 -18.91
CA LEU A 273 27.06 0.85 -19.16
C LEU A 273 27.74 -0.51 -18.96
N VAL A 274 27.39 -1.25 -17.92
CA VAL A 274 27.97 -2.55 -17.59
C VAL A 274 27.14 -3.27 -16.55
N SER A 275 27.14 -4.60 -16.57
CA SER A 275 26.60 -5.42 -15.49
C SER A 275 27.52 -5.37 -14.28
N VAL A 276 26.95 -5.37 -13.07
CA VAL A 276 27.66 -5.44 -11.80
C VAL A 276 27.41 -6.73 -11.04
N GLY A 277 26.67 -7.66 -11.65
CA GLY A 277 26.42 -8.99 -11.12
C GLY A 277 25.00 -9.18 -10.62
N GLU A 278 24.82 -10.23 -9.89
CA GLU A 278 23.51 -10.69 -9.40
C GLU A 278 23.50 -10.79 -7.87
N VAL A 279 22.33 -10.58 -7.32
CA VAL A 279 22.05 -10.77 -5.91
C VAL A 279 20.99 -11.85 -5.77
N HIS A 280 21.26 -12.86 -4.92
CA HIS A 280 20.36 -13.96 -4.65
C HIS A 280 19.88 -13.87 -3.20
N TYR A 281 18.57 -14.01 -3.00
CA TYR A 281 17.98 -14.12 -1.67
C TYR A 281 16.64 -14.83 -1.71
N GLN A 282 16.30 -15.47 -0.60
CA GLN A 282 15.04 -16.16 -0.43
C GLN A 282 14.16 -15.45 0.57
N PHE A 283 12.85 -15.51 0.34
CA PHE A 283 11.84 -15.03 1.27
C PHE A 283 10.56 -15.83 1.13
N TYR A 284 9.79 -15.89 2.21
CA TYR A 284 8.46 -16.47 2.19
C TYR A 284 7.44 -15.47 1.62
N TRP A 285 6.62 -15.95 0.70
CA TRP A 285 5.57 -15.17 0.04
C TRP A 285 4.19 -15.67 0.48
N PRO A 286 3.55 -15.03 1.49
CA PRO A 286 2.30 -15.50 2.08
C PRO A 286 1.13 -15.68 1.11
N PRO A 287 0.94 -14.86 0.05
CA PRO A 287 -0.23 -15.03 -0.82
C PRO A 287 -0.29 -16.35 -1.54
N ASP A 288 0.86 -16.88 -1.94
CA ASP A 288 0.94 -18.13 -2.69
C ASP A 288 1.37 -19.30 -1.76
N ASP A 289 1.61 -19.00 -0.48
CA ASP A 289 2.13 -19.93 0.53
C ASP A 289 3.41 -20.65 0.09
N VAL A 290 4.33 -19.91 -0.56
CA VAL A 290 5.58 -20.45 -1.11
C VAL A 290 6.79 -19.64 -0.64
N ASN A 291 7.96 -20.27 -0.63
CA ASN A 291 9.22 -19.57 -0.65
C ASN A 291 9.49 -19.04 -2.05
N VAL A 292 10.03 -17.84 -2.16
CA VAL A 292 10.49 -17.26 -3.41
C VAL A 292 12.01 -17.22 -3.39
N ASP A 293 12.61 -17.85 -4.39
CA ASP A 293 14.05 -17.79 -4.65
C ASP A 293 14.32 -16.70 -5.67
N LYS A 294 14.74 -15.54 -5.19
CA LYS A 294 14.82 -14.34 -6.00
C LYS A 294 16.25 -14.05 -6.44
N THR A 295 16.43 -13.94 -7.74
CA THR A 295 17.63 -13.42 -8.38
C THR A 295 17.37 -12.01 -8.92
N VAL A 296 18.26 -11.07 -8.63
CA VAL A 296 18.19 -9.72 -9.16
C VAL A 296 19.49 -9.38 -9.87
N SER A 297 19.42 -9.19 -11.19
CA SER A 297 20.56 -8.74 -11.99
C SER A 297 20.68 -7.22 -11.92
N TYR A 298 21.86 -6.70 -11.57
CA TYR A 298 22.08 -5.25 -11.45
C TYR A 298 23.07 -4.70 -12.49
N PHE A 299 22.81 -3.47 -12.89
CA PHE A 299 23.60 -2.75 -13.89
C PHE A 299 24.02 -1.39 -13.39
N VAL A 300 25.20 -0.91 -13.85
CA VAL A 300 25.54 0.51 -13.84
C VAL A 300 24.79 1.18 -14.98
N ALA A 301 24.04 2.20 -14.66
CA ALA A 301 23.32 3.00 -15.66
C ALA A 301 23.66 4.48 -15.52
N ARG A 302 23.72 5.19 -16.65
CA ARG A 302 23.89 6.65 -16.71
C ARG A 302 22.59 7.30 -17.13
N ARG A 303 22.17 8.33 -16.40
CA ARG A 303 21.03 9.15 -16.81
C ARG A 303 21.33 9.87 -18.13
N THR A 304 20.45 9.71 -19.09
CA THR A 304 20.54 10.38 -20.42
C THR A 304 19.51 11.51 -20.53
N ALA A 305 18.29 11.32 -20.03
CA ALA A 305 17.19 12.28 -20.09
C ALA A 305 16.12 12.03 -19.01
N GLY A 306 15.09 12.86 -19.01
CA GLY A 306 13.93 12.75 -18.11
C GLY A 306 14.04 13.63 -16.87
N ARG A 307 12.92 13.80 -16.20
CA ARG A 307 12.80 14.42 -14.87
C ARG A 307 12.24 13.40 -13.89
N ILE A 308 12.53 13.56 -12.62
CA ILE A 308 11.98 12.68 -11.58
C ILE A 308 10.45 12.76 -11.62
N LEU A 309 9.83 11.65 -11.95
CA LEU A 309 8.38 11.40 -11.91
C LEU A 309 8.20 10.04 -11.24
N LEU A 310 7.87 10.07 -9.96
CA LEU A 310 7.77 8.85 -9.17
C LEU A 310 6.47 8.11 -9.45
N GLU A 311 6.58 6.80 -9.59
CA GLU A 311 5.44 5.91 -9.46
C GLU A 311 4.86 5.98 -8.04
N SER A 312 3.58 5.67 -7.88
CA SER A 312 2.85 5.80 -6.60
C SER A 312 3.41 4.93 -5.46
N THR A 313 4.20 3.90 -5.78
CA THR A 313 4.92 3.05 -4.81
C THR A 313 6.06 3.75 -4.09
N PHE A 314 6.51 4.92 -4.61
CA PHE A 314 7.60 5.70 -4.04
C PHE A 314 7.14 7.06 -3.57
N SER A 315 7.60 7.46 -2.39
CA SER A 315 7.27 8.76 -1.76
C SER A 315 8.29 9.85 -2.04
N ARG A 316 9.54 9.46 -2.31
CA ARG A 316 10.66 10.39 -2.56
C ARG A 316 11.71 9.75 -3.47
N ALA A 317 12.40 10.60 -4.23
CA ALA A 317 13.68 10.26 -4.87
C ALA A 317 14.77 11.20 -4.36
N LYS A 318 16.00 10.72 -4.33
CA LYS A 318 17.15 11.52 -3.92
C LYS A 318 18.38 11.12 -4.72
N TRP A 319 19.10 12.12 -5.21
CA TRP A 319 20.45 11.98 -5.70
C TRP A 319 21.40 12.04 -4.51
N CYS A 320 22.23 11.05 -4.35
CA CYS A 320 23.08 10.85 -3.17
C CYS A 320 24.55 10.71 -3.57
N THR A 321 25.45 11.22 -2.74
CA THR A 321 26.84 10.79 -2.79
C THR A 321 26.96 9.31 -2.45
N ARG A 322 28.10 8.66 -2.79
CA ARG A 322 28.37 7.28 -2.40
C ARG A 322 28.14 7.05 -0.89
N SER A 323 28.74 7.88 -0.06
CA SER A 323 28.66 7.74 1.40
C SER A 323 27.23 7.88 1.93
N GLU A 324 26.46 8.79 1.34
CA GLU A 324 25.08 9.01 1.68
C GLU A 324 24.19 7.85 1.23
N ALA A 325 24.39 7.32 0.01
CA ALA A 325 23.65 6.17 -0.49
C ALA A 325 23.88 4.95 0.40
N LEU A 326 25.11 4.63 0.77
CA LEU A 326 25.44 3.51 1.66
C LEU A 326 24.85 3.65 3.06
N ARG A 327 24.72 4.87 3.57
CA ARG A 327 24.08 5.13 4.87
C ARG A 327 22.56 4.99 4.82
N LEU A 328 21.93 5.40 3.71
CA LEU A 328 20.47 5.40 3.55
C LEU A 328 19.91 4.04 3.18
N LEU A 329 20.65 3.24 2.41
CA LEU A 329 20.20 1.91 1.99
C LEU A 329 19.99 1.00 3.19
N HIS A 330 18.84 0.34 3.22
CA HIS A 330 18.44 -0.52 4.32
C HIS A 330 19.11 -1.90 4.25
N TYR A 331 19.18 -2.50 3.05
CA TYR A 331 19.66 -3.86 2.86
C TYR A 331 21.15 -3.89 2.50
N GLU A 332 21.88 -4.87 3.10
CA GLU A 332 23.30 -5.08 2.84
C GLU A 332 23.57 -5.43 1.37
N ASN A 333 22.67 -6.21 0.77
CA ASN A 333 22.75 -6.55 -0.66
C ASN A 333 22.77 -5.31 -1.55
N ASP A 334 21.90 -4.31 -1.29
CA ASP A 334 21.87 -3.07 -2.08
C ASP A 334 23.14 -2.24 -1.84
N ARG A 335 23.73 -2.26 -0.63
CA ARG A 335 25.02 -1.62 -0.35
C ARG A 335 26.17 -2.25 -1.14
N SER A 336 26.21 -3.58 -1.15
CA SER A 336 27.21 -4.34 -1.91
C SER A 336 27.13 -4.05 -3.41
N VAL A 337 25.92 -3.94 -3.96
CA VAL A 337 25.68 -3.55 -5.34
C VAL A 337 26.19 -2.13 -5.62
N VAL A 338 25.94 -1.16 -4.72
CA VAL A 338 26.45 0.21 -4.86
C VAL A 338 27.97 0.24 -4.82
N HIS A 339 28.63 -0.54 -3.96
CA HIS A 339 30.07 -0.68 -3.95
C HIS A 339 30.60 -1.16 -5.31
N ALA A 340 30.08 -2.27 -5.81
CA ALA A 340 30.46 -2.84 -7.11
C ALA A 340 30.24 -1.85 -8.28
N ALA A 341 29.11 -1.12 -8.25
CA ALA A 341 28.75 -0.14 -9.27
C ALA A 341 29.70 1.07 -9.29
N VAL A 342 30.07 1.59 -8.12
CA VAL A 342 31.04 2.71 -8.01
C VAL A 342 32.41 2.30 -8.54
N ASP A 343 32.87 1.10 -8.21
CA ASP A 343 34.16 0.56 -8.69
C ASP A 343 34.12 0.35 -10.21
N ALA A 344 33.00 -0.15 -10.76
CA ALA A 344 32.83 -0.30 -12.20
C ALA A 344 32.81 1.06 -12.91
N MET A 345 32.10 2.05 -12.37
CA MET A 345 32.04 3.40 -12.92
C MET A 345 33.42 4.09 -12.94
N ALA A 346 34.23 3.91 -11.88
CA ALA A 346 35.57 4.41 -11.81
C ALA A 346 36.47 3.79 -12.90
N ARG A 347 36.36 2.50 -13.19
CA ARG A 347 37.06 1.82 -14.28
C ARG A 347 36.68 2.38 -15.67
N ILE A 348 35.36 2.58 -15.90
CA ILE A 348 34.87 3.16 -17.16
C ILE A 348 35.44 4.57 -17.37
N THR A 349 35.41 5.43 -16.35
CA THR A 349 35.88 6.81 -16.40
C THR A 349 37.40 6.89 -16.67
N ARG A 350 38.19 5.99 -16.09
CA ARG A 350 39.64 5.91 -16.37
C ARG A 350 39.95 5.52 -17.83
N ARG A 351 39.22 4.56 -18.39
CA ARG A 351 39.39 4.11 -19.78
C ARG A 351 39.04 5.20 -20.79
N THR A 352 38.02 6.02 -20.54
CA THR A 352 37.65 7.14 -21.42
C THR A 352 38.68 8.28 -21.38
N ARG A 353 39.25 8.57 -20.19
CA ARG A 353 40.32 9.59 -20.06
C ARG A 353 41.66 9.14 -20.68
N GLY A 354 41.96 7.83 -20.64
CA GLY A 354 43.19 7.29 -21.27
C GLY A 354 43.16 7.31 -22.79
N ARG A 355 41.98 7.08 -23.41
CA ARG A 355 41.84 7.15 -24.88
C ARG A 355 41.86 8.57 -25.43
N GLY A 356 41.51 9.60 -24.64
CA GLY A 356 41.58 11.01 -25.08
C GLY A 356 43.00 11.60 -25.06
N ARG A 357 43.98 10.97 -24.40
CA ARG A 357 45.38 11.43 -24.36
C ARG A 357 46.27 10.82 -25.46
N GLY A 358 45.80 9.78 -26.15
CA GLY A 358 46.57 9.12 -27.22
C GLY A 358 46.22 9.59 -28.65
N ALA A 359 45.29 10.56 -28.80
CA ALA A 359 44.87 11.07 -30.10
C ALA A 359 45.52 12.45 -30.49
N ASN A 360 46.42 12.95 -29.65
CA ASN A 360 47.12 14.22 -29.87
C ASN A 360 48.66 14.07 -29.76
N SER A 361 49.19 12.98 -30.26
CA SER A 361 50.65 12.82 -30.47
C SER A 361 50.93 12.37 -31.87
#